data_1a1b3dceaeef2e0e9e24e2d6382eacaa
#
_entry.id   1a1b3dceaeef2e0e9e24e2d6382eacaa
#
_cell.length_a   1.000
_cell.length_b   1.000
_cell.length_c   1.000
_cell.angle_alpha   90.00
_cell.angle_beta   90.00
_cell.angle_gamma   90.00
#
_symmetry.space_group_name_H-M   'P 1'
#
loop_
_entity.id
_entity.type
_entity.pdbx_description
1 polymer ?
#
loop_
_entity_poly.entity_id
_entity_poly.type
_entity_poly.pdbx_seq_one_letter_code
_entity_poly.pdbx_strand_id
1 'polypeptide(L)'
;MLVEFRVKNFRSLRDEQVLSLVASKDKTLQDTHTLSTGIKAAPALLCSAVIYGANASGKSNLIQALQYMRGVVLESATIVQPGQTYAVQSFRLDATFANQPTEFEITFILKGVRYQYGFAMTPQRIVSEHLLVYKAFKPQRWFERHFDDQTGKDVYDFSSSLKGAKSLWEEATRPNALFLSTAVQLNSEALRPVFDWLTNSLVIFNERAQLDQRTSLQMLQQEKGRKQICDFLAAADISITNIEVVIRKMPGQTIRFVDLAAGTTEVHSAEVEEPEFRFSHATEQGQAVFDLMDESNGTRNLLFLAGPVLNILENGLTLVVDEIDTSLHTLLVRELVRLFHQPEVNTNGAQLIFTTHDTSLLDAPDLFRRDQVWFVEKDRDQASTLVTLSEFSPRKNEAIERGYLQGRYGGLPFLDHNLGLSTDGAR
;
A
#
# COMPACT_ATOMS: atom_id res chain seq x y z
N MET A 1 -6.33 -3.11 10.89
CA MET A 1 -5.40 -4.18 10.47
C MET A 1 -5.92 -4.82 9.20
N LEU A 2 -5.09 -4.96 8.19
CA LEU A 2 -5.38 -5.71 6.97
C LEU A 2 -5.33 -7.21 7.26
N VAL A 3 -6.32 -7.96 6.77
CA VAL A 3 -6.38 -9.43 6.87
C VAL A 3 -6.00 -10.06 5.53
N GLU A 4 -6.62 -9.58 4.44
CA GLU A 4 -6.46 -10.16 3.12
C GLU A 4 -6.82 -9.17 2.03
N PHE A 5 -6.10 -9.21 0.92
CA PHE A 5 -6.43 -8.51 -0.32
C PHE A 5 -6.52 -9.50 -1.46
N ARG A 6 -7.59 -9.40 -2.25
CA ARG A 6 -7.84 -10.22 -3.44
C ARG A 6 -7.99 -9.34 -4.65
N VAL A 7 -7.44 -9.79 -5.75
CA VAL A 7 -7.56 -9.13 -7.05
C VAL A 7 -7.64 -10.16 -8.16
N LYS A 8 -8.47 -9.89 -9.16
CA LYS A 8 -8.59 -10.73 -10.36
C LYS A 8 -8.76 -9.86 -11.59
N ASN A 9 -8.18 -10.30 -12.68
CA ASN A 9 -8.25 -9.65 -13.98
C ASN A 9 -7.75 -8.21 -13.97
N PHE A 10 -6.57 -7.98 -13.39
CA PHE A 10 -5.92 -6.68 -13.36
C PHE A 10 -4.51 -6.76 -13.92
N ARG A 11 -4.24 -6.12 -15.05
CA ARG A 11 -2.94 -6.12 -15.76
C ARG A 11 -2.39 -7.52 -15.98
N SER A 12 -1.29 -7.93 -15.32
CA SER A 12 -0.73 -9.28 -15.40
C SER A 12 -1.40 -10.29 -14.45
N LEU A 13 -2.25 -9.84 -13.54
CA LEU A 13 -2.98 -10.69 -12.58
C LEU A 13 -4.26 -11.18 -13.24
N ARG A 14 -4.16 -12.26 -14.05
CA ARG A 14 -5.29 -12.85 -14.78
C ARG A 14 -6.28 -13.51 -13.83
N ASP A 15 -5.80 -14.51 -13.13
CA ASP A 15 -6.58 -15.29 -12.20
C ASP A 15 -6.59 -14.62 -10.82
N GLU A 16 -7.49 -15.02 -9.93
CA GLU A 16 -7.55 -14.47 -8.58
C GLU A 16 -6.23 -14.68 -7.85
N GLN A 17 -5.65 -13.58 -7.36
CA GLN A 17 -4.49 -13.58 -6.50
C GLN A 17 -4.87 -13.08 -5.11
N VAL A 18 -4.32 -13.75 -4.09
CA VAL A 18 -4.67 -13.50 -2.70
C VAL A 18 -3.39 -13.20 -1.91
N LEU A 19 -3.28 -11.99 -1.38
CA LEU A 19 -2.28 -11.62 -0.39
C LEU A 19 -2.92 -11.72 1.00
N SER A 20 -2.56 -12.73 1.78
CA SER A 20 -3.10 -12.95 3.11
C SER A 20 -2.07 -12.62 4.20
N LEU A 21 -2.49 -11.86 5.20
CA LEU A 21 -1.71 -11.60 6.41
C LEU A 21 -2.17 -12.46 7.59
N VAL A 22 -2.96 -13.49 7.36
CA VAL A 22 -3.35 -14.44 8.40
C VAL A 22 -2.14 -15.32 8.74
N ALA A 23 -1.72 -15.28 10.01
CA ALA A 23 -0.59 -16.09 10.48
C ALA A 23 -0.92 -17.59 10.39
N SER A 24 0.03 -18.37 9.90
CA SER A 24 -0.05 -19.83 9.88
C SER A 24 0.04 -20.41 11.30
N LYS A 25 -0.16 -21.72 11.41
CA LYS A 25 -0.05 -22.44 12.70
C LYS A 25 1.40 -22.60 13.20
N ASP A 26 2.38 -22.17 12.42
CA ASP A 26 3.78 -22.16 12.83
C ASP A 26 3.99 -21.18 13.99
N LYS A 27 4.62 -21.65 15.07
CA LYS A 27 4.86 -20.85 16.28
C LYS A 27 6.21 -20.12 16.25
N THR A 28 7.01 -20.31 15.20
CA THR A 28 8.29 -19.63 15.07
C THR A 28 8.06 -18.12 15.01
N LEU A 29 8.78 -17.34 15.85
CA LEU A 29 8.69 -15.88 15.94
C LEU A 29 7.26 -15.36 16.17
N GLN A 30 6.36 -16.18 16.75
CA GLN A 30 4.96 -15.80 16.92
C GLN A 30 4.79 -14.53 17.76
N ASP A 31 5.55 -14.41 18.86
CA ASP A 31 5.37 -13.35 19.85
C ASP A 31 5.78 -11.96 19.33
N THR A 32 6.66 -11.92 18.33
CA THR A 32 7.20 -10.68 17.75
C THR A 32 6.63 -10.36 16.36
N HIS A 33 6.28 -11.37 15.56
CA HIS A 33 5.89 -11.20 14.16
C HIS A 33 4.38 -11.29 13.94
N THR A 34 3.58 -11.49 15.00
CA THR A 34 2.13 -11.56 14.88
C THR A 34 1.40 -10.63 15.83
N LEU A 35 0.25 -10.17 15.38
CA LEU A 35 -0.68 -9.31 16.10
C LEU A 35 -1.91 -10.12 16.50
N SER A 36 -2.23 -10.16 17.79
CA SER A 36 -3.47 -10.80 18.26
C SER A 36 -4.69 -9.96 17.89
N THR A 37 -5.70 -10.58 17.28
CA THR A 37 -6.91 -9.87 16.83
C THR A 37 -8.10 -10.03 17.77
N GLY A 38 -8.08 -11.04 18.63
CA GLY A 38 -9.25 -11.46 19.40
C GLY A 38 -10.36 -12.14 18.59
N ILE A 39 -10.19 -12.32 17.27
CA ILE A 39 -11.20 -12.89 16.37
C ILE A 39 -10.85 -14.35 16.05
N LYS A 40 -11.75 -15.30 16.37
CA LYS A 40 -11.51 -16.73 16.19
C LYS A 40 -11.16 -17.14 14.75
N ALA A 41 -11.71 -16.47 13.74
CA ALA A 41 -11.48 -16.79 12.33
C ALA A 41 -10.12 -16.32 11.80
N ALA A 42 -9.50 -15.35 12.48
CA ALA A 42 -8.17 -14.84 12.18
C ALA A 42 -7.49 -14.45 13.50
N PRO A 43 -7.10 -15.42 14.34
CA PRO A 43 -6.66 -15.17 15.71
C PRO A 43 -5.38 -14.35 15.80
N ALA A 44 -4.53 -14.46 14.79
CA ALA A 44 -3.28 -13.71 14.67
C ALA A 44 -3.07 -13.26 13.23
N LEU A 45 -2.59 -12.03 13.06
CA LEU A 45 -2.19 -11.46 11.77
C LEU A 45 -0.70 -11.18 11.78
N LEU A 46 -0.08 -11.24 10.62
CA LEU A 46 1.33 -10.94 10.42
C LEU A 46 1.58 -9.42 10.52
N CYS A 47 2.68 -9.04 11.17
CA CYS A 47 3.13 -7.65 11.25
C CYS A 47 3.69 -7.16 9.91
N SER A 48 4.22 -8.07 9.07
CA SER A 48 4.74 -7.70 7.76
C SER A 48 4.55 -8.80 6.71
N ALA A 49 4.65 -8.41 5.43
CA ALA A 49 4.77 -9.30 4.29
C ALA A 49 5.80 -8.72 3.31
N VAL A 50 6.74 -9.54 2.85
CA VAL A 50 7.73 -9.20 1.84
C VAL A 50 7.45 -9.97 0.56
N ILE A 51 7.53 -9.30 -0.59
CA ILE A 51 7.19 -9.84 -1.90
C ILE A 51 8.41 -9.79 -2.81
N TYR A 52 8.87 -10.96 -3.22
CA TYR A 52 9.97 -11.17 -4.15
C TYR A 52 9.47 -11.57 -5.53
N GLY A 53 10.34 -11.47 -6.52
CA GLY A 53 10.09 -11.93 -7.88
C GLY A 53 10.99 -11.24 -8.89
N ALA A 54 11.13 -11.80 -10.07
CA ALA A 54 11.89 -11.22 -11.16
C ALA A 54 11.38 -9.82 -11.57
N ASN A 55 12.22 -9.08 -12.31
CA ASN A 55 11.76 -7.86 -12.96
C ASN A 55 10.59 -8.19 -13.90
N ALA A 56 9.58 -7.33 -13.89
CA ALA A 56 8.34 -7.52 -14.64
C ALA A 56 7.52 -8.79 -14.29
N SER A 57 7.78 -9.47 -13.16
CA SER A 57 6.97 -10.61 -12.70
C SER A 57 5.54 -10.24 -12.31
N GLY A 58 5.30 -8.98 -11.94
CA GLY A 58 3.99 -8.47 -11.51
C GLY A 58 3.92 -8.01 -10.06
N LYS A 59 5.04 -7.93 -9.32
CA LYS A 59 5.08 -7.38 -7.94
C LYS A 59 4.39 -6.02 -7.85
N SER A 60 4.83 -5.07 -8.66
CA SER A 60 4.23 -3.73 -8.71
C SER A 60 2.78 -3.73 -9.16
N ASN A 61 2.34 -4.70 -9.99
CA ASN A 61 0.93 -4.80 -10.39
C ASN A 61 0.03 -5.15 -9.20
N LEU A 62 0.50 -5.96 -8.24
CA LEU A 62 -0.23 -6.25 -7.00
C LEU A 62 -0.41 -4.99 -6.13
N ILE A 63 0.68 -4.22 -5.93
CA ILE A 63 0.63 -2.95 -5.18
C ILE A 63 -0.25 -1.93 -5.90
N GLN A 64 -0.13 -1.84 -7.23
CA GLN A 64 -0.96 -0.94 -8.04
C GLN A 64 -2.44 -1.33 -8.04
N ALA A 65 -2.76 -2.63 -7.95
CA ALA A 65 -4.14 -3.09 -7.78
C ALA A 65 -4.75 -2.59 -6.46
N LEU A 66 -4.01 -2.69 -5.38
CA LEU A 66 -4.44 -2.18 -4.07
C LEU A 66 -4.60 -0.64 -4.09
N GLN A 67 -3.65 0.07 -4.70
CA GLN A 67 -3.71 1.52 -4.88
C GLN A 67 -4.90 1.92 -5.76
N TYR A 68 -5.15 1.17 -6.83
CA TYR A 68 -6.26 1.42 -7.76
C TYR A 68 -7.61 1.25 -7.04
N MET A 69 -7.78 0.13 -6.30
CA MET A 69 -8.97 -0.09 -5.47
C MET A 69 -9.23 1.08 -4.52
N ARG A 70 -8.19 1.53 -3.80
CA ARG A 70 -8.26 2.68 -2.89
C ARG A 70 -8.64 3.98 -3.64
N GLY A 71 -8.05 4.21 -4.81
CA GLY A 71 -8.35 5.37 -5.66
C GLY A 71 -9.81 5.40 -6.10
N VAL A 72 -10.38 4.28 -6.54
CA VAL A 72 -11.80 4.18 -6.92
C VAL A 72 -12.71 4.50 -5.73
N VAL A 73 -12.40 4.00 -4.52
CA VAL A 73 -13.15 4.33 -3.31
C VAL A 73 -13.13 5.84 -3.02
N LEU A 74 -11.97 6.49 -3.16
CA LEU A 74 -11.81 7.93 -2.89
C LEU A 74 -12.54 8.80 -3.91
N GLU A 75 -12.46 8.44 -5.19
CA GLU A 75 -12.73 9.36 -6.30
C GLU A 75 -14.06 9.11 -7.00
N SER A 76 -14.63 7.89 -6.90
CA SER A 76 -15.80 7.50 -7.71
C SER A 76 -17.04 8.36 -7.50
N ALA A 77 -17.27 8.85 -6.29
CA ALA A 77 -18.43 9.68 -5.97
C ALA A 77 -18.17 11.20 -6.12
N THR A 78 -16.90 11.61 -6.16
CA THR A 78 -16.50 13.03 -6.10
C THR A 78 -15.88 13.55 -7.38
N ILE A 79 -14.79 12.94 -7.84
CA ILE A 79 -13.95 13.38 -8.96
C ILE A 79 -14.48 12.84 -10.28
N VAL A 80 -14.79 11.54 -10.34
CA VAL A 80 -15.27 10.88 -11.56
C VAL A 80 -16.68 11.39 -11.89
N GLN A 81 -16.85 12.00 -13.05
CA GLN A 81 -18.14 12.56 -13.48
C GLN A 81 -19.04 11.52 -14.18
N PRO A 82 -20.36 11.76 -14.27
CA PRO A 82 -21.27 10.88 -15.04
C PRO A 82 -20.76 10.66 -16.46
N GLY A 83 -20.70 9.39 -16.90
CA GLY A 83 -20.27 9.02 -18.25
C GLY A 83 -18.75 9.01 -18.47
N GLN A 84 -17.93 9.44 -17.50
CA GLN A 84 -16.50 9.25 -17.57
C GLN A 84 -16.12 7.78 -17.36
N THR A 85 -15.06 7.35 -18.04
CA THR A 85 -14.54 5.99 -17.97
C THR A 85 -13.31 5.92 -17.08
N TYR A 86 -13.09 4.74 -16.49
CA TYR A 86 -11.93 4.42 -15.70
C TYR A 86 -10.79 3.90 -16.57
N ALA A 87 -9.54 4.21 -16.18
CA ALA A 87 -8.34 3.66 -16.82
C ALA A 87 -7.96 2.26 -16.27
N VAL A 88 -8.98 1.47 -15.84
CA VAL A 88 -8.74 0.09 -15.40
C VAL A 88 -8.25 -0.76 -16.57
N GLN A 89 -7.25 -1.59 -16.31
CA GLN A 89 -6.63 -2.43 -17.33
C GLN A 89 -6.82 -3.90 -16.95
N SER A 90 -7.67 -4.62 -17.69
CA SER A 90 -7.81 -6.07 -17.61
C SER A 90 -6.57 -6.78 -18.17
N PHE A 91 -6.46 -8.09 -17.95
CA PHE A 91 -5.46 -8.93 -18.61
C PHE A 91 -5.73 -9.00 -20.10
N ARG A 92 -4.78 -8.52 -20.93
CA ARG A 92 -5.00 -8.30 -22.36
C ARG A 92 -4.52 -9.44 -23.24
N LEU A 93 -3.73 -10.37 -22.70
CA LEU A 93 -3.13 -11.46 -23.46
C LEU A 93 -4.08 -12.66 -23.66
N ASP A 94 -5.27 -12.59 -23.05
CA ASP A 94 -6.35 -13.55 -23.26
C ASP A 94 -7.63 -12.79 -23.60
N ALA A 95 -8.18 -13.04 -24.78
CA ALA A 95 -9.39 -12.39 -25.28
C ALA A 95 -10.62 -12.62 -24.37
N THR A 96 -10.64 -13.75 -23.65
CA THR A 96 -11.71 -14.08 -22.71
C THR A 96 -11.69 -13.12 -21.50
N PHE A 97 -10.51 -12.84 -20.97
CA PHE A 97 -10.32 -11.95 -19.83
C PHE A 97 -10.34 -10.47 -20.21
N ALA A 98 -9.93 -10.12 -21.43
CA ALA A 98 -9.88 -8.73 -21.88
C ALA A 98 -11.21 -7.97 -21.72
N ASN A 99 -12.33 -8.69 -21.83
CA ASN A 99 -13.68 -8.13 -21.75
C ASN A 99 -14.40 -8.45 -20.42
N GLN A 100 -13.76 -9.18 -19.51
CA GLN A 100 -14.33 -9.43 -18.18
C GLN A 100 -14.07 -8.26 -17.22
N PRO A 101 -14.90 -8.08 -16.20
CA PRO A 101 -14.65 -7.12 -15.15
C PRO A 101 -13.33 -7.41 -14.40
N THR A 102 -12.70 -6.35 -13.91
CA THR A 102 -11.66 -6.45 -12.90
C THR A 102 -12.33 -6.51 -11.53
N GLU A 103 -11.90 -7.44 -10.69
CA GLU A 103 -12.47 -7.68 -9.36
C GLU A 103 -11.45 -7.32 -8.27
N PHE A 104 -11.91 -6.62 -7.23
CA PHE A 104 -11.14 -6.27 -6.05
C PHE A 104 -11.93 -6.62 -4.80
N GLU A 105 -11.25 -7.21 -3.82
CA GLU A 105 -11.83 -7.47 -2.50
C GLU A 105 -10.78 -7.27 -1.42
N ILE A 106 -11.17 -6.67 -0.30
CA ILE A 106 -10.31 -6.46 0.85
C ILE A 106 -11.03 -6.86 2.13
N THR A 107 -10.32 -7.60 2.97
CA THR A 107 -10.78 -7.97 4.31
C THR A 107 -9.89 -7.29 5.34
N PHE A 108 -10.50 -6.62 6.31
CA PHE A 108 -9.77 -5.93 7.37
C PHE A 108 -10.52 -6.00 8.71
N ILE A 109 -9.79 -5.72 9.78
CA ILE A 109 -10.33 -5.64 11.15
C ILE A 109 -10.23 -4.19 11.62
N LEU A 110 -11.35 -3.64 12.06
CA LEU A 110 -11.45 -2.32 12.67
C LEU A 110 -12.23 -2.41 13.97
N LYS A 111 -11.61 -2.01 15.10
CA LYS A 111 -12.23 -2.02 16.44
C LYS A 111 -12.87 -3.36 16.79
N GLY A 112 -12.18 -4.47 16.50
CA GLY A 112 -12.64 -5.83 16.80
C GLY A 112 -13.74 -6.39 15.89
N VAL A 113 -14.13 -5.64 14.85
CA VAL A 113 -15.09 -6.09 13.82
C VAL A 113 -14.36 -6.38 12.53
N ARG A 114 -14.60 -7.54 11.92
CA ARG A 114 -14.07 -7.87 10.60
C ARG A 114 -15.03 -7.41 9.52
N TYR A 115 -14.49 -6.71 8.53
CA TYR A 115 -15.18 -6.23 7.34
C TYR A 115 -14.58 -6.91 6.10
N GLN A 116 -15.41 -7.26 5.14
CA GLN A 116 -15.03 -7.74 3.83
C GLN A 116 -15.79 -6.91 2.80
N TYR A 117 -15.05 -6.11 2.05
CA TYR A 117 -15.59 -5.19 1.06
C TYR A 117 -15.00 -5.50 -0.30
N GLY A 118 -15.83 -5.60 -1.31
CA GLY A 118 -15.38 -5.87 -2.67
C GLY A 118 -16.28 -5.24 -3.73
N PHE A 119 -15.70 -5.07 -4.93
CA PHE A 119 -16.42 -4.66 -6.11
C PHE A 119 -15.78 -5.20 -7.39
N ALA A 120 -16.59 -5.36 -8.43
CA ALA A 120 -16.17 -5.65 -9.78
C ALA A 120 -16.51 -4.46 -10.69
N MET A 121 -15.60 -4.14 -11.62
CA MET A 121 -15.76 -2.99 -12.50
C MET A 121 -15.25 -3.23 -13.90
N THR A 122 -15.84 -2.52 -14.86
CA THR A 122 -15.32 -2.31 -16.21
C THR A 122 -14.86 -0.85 -16.37
N PRO A 123 -14.24 -0.46 -17.47
CA PRO A 123 -13.96 0.96 -17.72
C PRO A 123 -15.19 1.88 -17.64
N GLN A 124 -16.38 1.35 -17.89
CA GLN A 124 -17.61 2.16 -18.01
C GLN A 124 -18.42 2.22 -16.71
N ARG A 125 -18.37 1.15 -15.88
CA ARG A 125 -19.26 1.05 -14.73
C ARG A 125 -18.77 0.11 -13.64
N ILE A 126 -19.38 0.25 -12.47
CA ILE A 126 -19.35 -0.78 -11.42
C ILE A 126 -20.36 -1.87 -11.80
N VAL A 127 -19.90 -3.12 -11.83
CA VAL A 127 -20.72 -4.30 -12.18
C VAL A 127 -21.34 -4.94 -10.95
N SER A 128 -20.56 -5.01 -9.87
CA SER A 128 -21.04 -5.48 -8.57
C SER A 128 -20.30 -4.77 -7.43
N GLU A 129 -20.94 -4.71 -6.27
CA GLU A 129 -20.35 -4.15 -5.05
C GLU A 129 -21.00 -4.79 -3.83
N HIS A 130 -20.23 -5.16 -2.81
CA HIS A 130 -20.77 -5.78 -1.61
C HIS A 130 -19.99 -5.41 -0.35
N LEU A 131 -20.68 -5.49 0.79
CA LEU A 131 -20.08 -5.35 2.12
C LEU A 131 -20.62 -6.41 3.07
N LEU A 132 -19.72 -7.26 3.56
CA LEU A 132 -19.99 -8.24 4.62
C LEU A 132 -19.36 -7.74 5.94
N VAL A 133 -20.12 -7.80 7.02
CA VAL A 133 -19.69 -7.37 8.36
C VAL A 133 -19.83 -8.54 9.34
N TYR A 134 -18.74 -8.85 10.01
CA TYR A 134 -18.65 -9.97 10.95
C TYR A 134 -18.54 -9.44 12.39
N LYS A 135 -19.68 -9.09 12.98
CA LYS A 135 -19.76 -8.73 14.40
C LYS A 135 -19.64 -9.95 15.33
N ALA A 136 -19.93 -11.12 14.77
CA ALA A 136 -19.79 -12.42 15.38
C ALA A 136 -19.26 -13.41 14.34
N PHE A 137 -19.45 -14.71 14.52
CA PHE A 137 -18.92 -15.74 13.62
C PHE A 137 -19.55 -15.70 12.22
N LYS A 138 -20.87 -15.42 12.11
CA LYS A 138 -21.57 -15.38 10.82
C LYS A 138 -21.50 -13.99 10.19
N PRO A 139 -21.26 -13.89 8.86
CA PRO A 139 -21.33 -12.65 8.14
C PRO A 139 -22.76 -12.09 8.13
N GLN A 140 -22.85 -10.77 8.25
CA GLN A 140 -24.05 -10.02 7.95
C GLN A 140 -23.76 -9.25 6.65
N ARG A 141 -24.46 -9.58 5.57
CA ARG A 141 -24.37 -8.82 4.34
C ARG A 141 -25.11 -7.49 4.56
N TRP A 142 -24.35 -6.39 4.66
CA TRP A 142 -24.95 -5.08 4.88
C TRP A 142 -25.59 -4.55 3.63
N PHE A 143 -24.91 -4.70 2.49
CA PHE A 143 -25.48 -4.43 1.17
C PHE A 143 -24.81 -5.29 0.11
N GLU A 144 -25.51 -5.49 -0.98
CA GLU A 144 -25.05 -6.00 -2.25
C GLU A 144 -25.69 -5.21 -3.38
N ARG A 145 -24.91 -4.92 -4.40
CA ARG A 145 -25.32 -4.30 -5.65
C ARG A 145 -24.81 -5.13 -6.80
N HIS A 146 -25.61 -5.35 -7.80
CA HIS A 146 -25.18 -5.95 -9.06
C HIS A 146 -25.94 -5.35 -10.25
N PHE A 147 -25.27 -5.30 -11.40
CA PHE A 147 -25.89 -4.90 -12.63
C PHE A 147 -26.64 -6.09 -13.24
N ASP A 148 -27.90 -5.88 -13.57
CA ASP A 148 -28.73 -6.86 -14.26
C ASP A 148 -28.74 -6.52 -15.75
N ASP A 149 -28.05 -7.35 -16.56
CA ASP A 149 -27.96 -7.20 -18.01
C ASP A 149 -29.32 -7.30 -18.72
N GLN A 150 -30.31 -7.97 -18.12
CA GLN A 150 -31.64 -8.14 -18.73
C GLN A 150 -32.47 -6.88 -18.63
N THR A 151 -32.40 -6.22 -17.48
CA THR A 151 -33.18 -4.99 -17.22
C THR A 151 -32.39 -3.72 -17.52
N GLY A 152 -31.04 -3.82 -17.65
CA GLY A 152 -30.15 -2.70 -17.83
C GLY A 152 -30.03 -1.80 -16.60
N LYS A 153 -30.38 -2.31 -15.42
CA LYS A 153 -30.40 -1.55 -14.15
C LYS A 153 -29.54 -2.19 -13.07
N ASP A 154 -29.12 -1.37 -12.13
CA ASP A 154 -28.51 -1.86 -10.90
C ASP A 154 -29.59 -2.35 -9.94
N VAL A 155 -29.38 -3.54 -9.37
CA VAL A 155 -30.24 -4.14 -8.35
C VAL A 155 -29.52 -4.12 -7.02
N TYR A 156 -30.23 -3.68 -5.99
CA TYR A 156 -29.68 -3.56 -4.63
C TYR A 156 -30.41 -4.48 -3.65
N ASP A 157 -29.65 -5.12 -2.76
CA ASP A 157 -30.15 -5.84 -1.59
C ASP A 157 -29.54 -5.26 -0.31
N PHE A 158 -30.41 -4.83 0.61
CA PHE A 158 -30.00 -4.19 1.85
C PHE A 158 -30.44 -4.96 3.09
N SER A 159 -29.52 -5.26 3.97
CA SER A 159 -29.86 -5.78 5.29
C SER A 159 -30.54 -4.73 6.16
N SER A 160 -31.39 -5.20 7.07
CA SER A 160 -31.92 -4.38 8.17
C SER A 160 -30.82 -3.89 9.14
N SER A 161 -29.66 -4.52 9.12
CA SER A 161 -28.48 -4.13 9.94
C SER A 161 -27.81 -2.85 9.43
N LEU A 162 -27.87 -2.56 8.13
CA LEU A 162 -27.44 -1.27 7.59
C LEU A 162 -28.48 -0.21 7.91
N LYS A 163 -28.11 0.77 8.71
CA LYS A 163 -28.98 1.90 9.09
C LYS A 163 -28.69 3.11 8.23
N GLY A 164 -29.72 3.95 7.99
CA GLY A 164 -29.62 5.19 7.27
C GLY A 164 -30.56 5.28 6.06
N ALA A 165 -30.37 6.29 5.23
CA ALA A 165 -31.24 6.67 4.11
C ALA A 165 -30.90 5.87 2.83
N LYS A 166 -31.05 4.53 2.89
CA LYS A 166 -30.63 3.59 1.83
C LYS A 166 -31.22 3.94 0.45
N SER A 167 -32.51 4.27 0.39
CA SER A 167 -33.16 4.62 -0.88
C SER A 167 -32.58 5.90 -1.50
N LEU A 168 -32.23 6.92 -0.68
CA LEU A 168 -31.57 8.12 -1.15
C LEU A 168 -30.17 7.80 -1.70
N TRP A 169 -29.40 6.96 -1.00
CA TRP A 169 -28.06 6.58 -1.43
C TRP A 169 -28.09 5.76 -2.72
N GLU A 170 -29.05 4.83 -2.85
CA GLU A 170 -29.30 4.05 -4.06
C GLU A 170 -29.62 4.97 -5.24
N GLU A 171 -30.60 5.87 -5.10
CA GLU A 171 -31.03 6.79 -6.16
C GLU A 171 -29.90 7.75 -6.60
N ALA A 172 -29.05 8.19 -5.66
CA ALA A 172 -27.93 9.07 -5.94
C ALA A 172 -26.69 8.35 -6.51
N THR A 173 -26.64 7.01 -6.42
CA THR A 173 -25.47 6.25 -6.87
C THR A 173 -25.48 6.08 -8.39
N ARG A 174 -24.52 6.70 -9.05
CA ARG A 174 -24.32 6.59 -10.50
C ARG A 174 -23.79 5.22 -10.91
N PRO A 175 -24.00 4.79 -12.17
CA PRO A 175 -23.44 3.51 -12.65
C PRO A 175 -21.94 3.37 -12.50
N ASN A 176 -21.19 4.47 -12.62
CA ASN A 176 -19.73 4.52 -12.48
C ASN A 176 -19.26 4.99 -11.10
N ALA A 177 -20.13 5.06 -10.08
CA ALA A 177 -19.76 5.40 -8.71
C ALA A 177 -19.99 4.20 -7.78
N LEU A 178 -19.17 4.06 -6.74
CA LEU A 178 -19.40 3.09 -5.67
C LEU A 178 -20.52 3.54 -4.74
N PHE A 179 -21.37 2.61 -4.34
CA PHE A 179 -22.42 2.86 -3.35
C PHE A 179 -21.83 3.26 -1.99
N LEU A 180 -20.74 2.61 -1.55
CA LEU A 180 -20.03 2.99 -0.33
C LEU A 180 -19.64 4.48 -0.35
N SER A 181 -18.99 4.91 -1.43
CA SER A 181 -18.48 6.28 -1.57
C SER A 181 -19.61 7.31 -1.66
N THR A 182 -20.67 7.00 -2.42
CA THR A 182 -21.85 7.85 -2.55
C THR A 182 -22.58 7.99 -1.22
N ALA A 183 -22.79 6.88 -0.50
CA ALA A 183 -23.47 6.92 0.79
C ALA A 183 -22.68 7.72 1.84
N VAL A 184 -21.35 7.61 1.86
CA VAL A 184 -20.50 8.38 2.77
C VAL A 184 -20.49 9.87 2.40
N GLN A 185 -20.47 10.22 1.12
CA GLN A 185 -20.62 11.59 0.65
C GLN A 185 -21.96 12.19 1.09
N LEU A 186 -23.01 11.37 1.17
CA LEU A 186 -24.34 11.72 1.67
C LEU A 186 -24.51 11.45 3.18
N ASN A 187 -23.41 11.55 3.93
CA ASN A 187 -23.35 11.48 5.39
C ASN A 187 -23.81 10.14 6.02
N SER A 188 -23.52 9.01 5.38
CA SER A 188 -23.74 7.69 6.01
C SER A 188 -22.77 7.48 7.19
N GLU A 189 -23.25 7.56 8.41
CA GLU A 189 -22.44 7.25 9.61
C GLU A 189 -22.10 5.76 9.70
N ALA A 190 -23.00 4.89 9.22
CA ALA A 190 -22.79 3.44 9.29
C ALA A 190 -21.66 2.97 8.37
N LEU A 191 -21.50 3.54 7.18
CA LEU A 191 -20.51 3.16 6.17
C LEU A 191 -19.21 3.95 6.29
N ARG A 192 -19.22 5.11 6.94
CA ARG A 192 -18.04 5.96 7.16
C ARG A 192 -16.83 5.19 7.72
N PRO A 193 -16.94 4.32 8.75
CA PRO A 193 -15.78 3.60 9.27
C PRO A 193 -15.08 2.71 8.24
N VAL A 194 -15.84 2.12 7.31
CA VAL A 194 -15.28 1.29 6.21
C VAL A 194 -14.54 2.17 5.20
N PHE A 195 -15.16 3.27 4.80
CA PHE A 195 -14.55 4.25 3.90
C PHE A 195 -13.28 4.85 4.51
N ASP A 196 -13.34 5.31 5.76
CA ASP A 196 -12.21 5.94 6.45
C ASP A 196 -11.04 4.96 6.63
N TRP A 197 -11.31 3.68 6.87
CA TRP A 197 -10.25 2.69 6.96
C TRP A 197 -9.53 2.53 5.62
N LEU A 198 -10.25 2.39 4.52
CA LEU A 198 -9.70 2.26 3.16
C LEU A 198 -8.89 3.49 2.74
N THR A 199 -9.32 4.67 3.15
CA THR A 199 -8.73 5.94 2.70
C THR A 199 -7.61 6.45 3.60
N ASN A 200 -7.69 6.21 4.91
CA ASN A 200 -6.78 6.80 5.90
C ASN A 200 -5.86 5.77 6.58
N SER A 201 -6.29 4.49 6.70
CA SER A 201 -5.50 3.47 7.39
C SER A 201 -4.61 2.65 6.46
N LEU A 202 -4.85 2.73 5.15
CA LEU A 202 -4.05 2.07 4.12
C LEU A 202 -3.18 3.12 3.42
N VAL A 203 -1.90 3.16 3.78
CA VAL A 203 -0.90 4.13 3.27
C VAL A 203 -0.02 3.43 2.25
N ILE A 204 -0.04 3.91 0.98
CA ILE A 204 0.66 3.25 -0.12
C ILE A 204 1.70 4.21 -0.71
N PHE A 205 2.97 3.80 -0.67
CA PHE A 205 4.07 4.46 -1.35
C PHE A 205 4.51 3.65 -2.56
N ASN A 206 4.64 4.31 -3.71
CA ASN A 206 5.21 3.73 -4.92
C ASN A 206 6.36 4.63 -5.42
N GLU A 207 7.15 4.16 -6.38
CA GLU A 207 8.28 4.90 -6.96
C GLU A 207 7.95 6.33 -7.43
N ARG A 208 6.69 6.59 -7.79
CA ARG A 208 6.23 7.90 -8.28
C ARG A 208 5.71 8.81 -7.19
N ALA A 209 5.38 8.28 -6.03
CA ALA A 209 5.00 9.07 -4.88
C ALA A 209 6.27 9.60 -4.24
N GLN A 210 6.59 10.87 -4.47
CA GLN A 210 7.53 11.58 -3.61
C GLN A 210 7.06 11.37 -2.17
N LEU A 211 7.98 10.89 -1.30
CA LEU A 211 7.71 10.77 0.13
C LEU A 211 7.05 12.06 0.59
N ASP A 212 5.84 11.95 1.13
CA ASP A 212 5.11 13.14 1.57
C ASP A 212 5.86 13.77 2.75
N GLN A 213 6.63 14.79 2.43
CA GLN A 213 7.44 15.55 3.38
C GLN A 213 6.57 16.20 4.47
N ARG A 214 5.25 16.36 4.23
CA ARG A 214 4.34 17.07 5.13
C ARG A 214 4.25 16.43 6.51
N THR A 215 4.21 15.09 6.57
CA THR A 215 4.14 14.38 7.85
C THR A 215 5.41 14.60 8.67
N SER A 216 6.60 14.48 8.06
CA SER A 216 7.86 14.76 8.73
C SER A 216 7.96 16.23 9.14
N LEU A 217 7.54 17.17 8.28
CA LEU A 217 7.50 18.60 8.58
C LEU A 217 6.59 18.91 9.79
N GLN A 218 5.38 18.36 9.81
CA GLN A 218 4.45 18.56 10.93
C GLN A 218 5.01 18.03 12.25
N MET A 219 5.67 16.86 12.21
CA MET A 219 6.31 16.28 13.40
C MET A 219 7.49 17.15 13.87
N LEU A 220 8.34 17.65 12.96
CA LEU A 220 9.49 18.50 13.29
C LEU A 220 9.10 19.83 13.92
N GLN A 221 7.92 20.34 13.65
CA GLN A 221 7.39 21.56 14.29
C GLN A 221 7.02 21.36 15.78
N GLN A 222 6.88 20.10 16.22
CA GLN A 222 6.57 19.74 17.60
C GLN A 222 7.82 19.16 18.28
N GLU A 223 8.10 19.57 19.51
CA GLU A 223 9.29 19.11 20.26
C GLU A 223 9.34 17.59 20.40
N LYS A 224 8.22 16.93 20.74
CA LYS A 224 8.10 15.48 20.83
C LYS A 224 8.44 14.81 19.49
N GLY A 225 7.83 15.27 18.39
CA GLY A 225 8.03 14.71 17.06
C GLY A 225 9.46 14.91 16.55
N ARG A 226 10.05 16.08 16.81
CA ARG A 226 11.46 16.36 16.49
C ARG A 226 12.40 15.38 17.16
N LYS A 227 12.20 15.16 18.46
CA LYS A 227 12.99 14.17 19.21
C LYS A 227 12.84 12.78 18.64
N GLN A 228 11.61 12.33 18.34
CA GLN A 228 11.36 11.01 17.74
C GLN A 228 12.06 10.85 16.38
N ILE A 229 12.05 11.88 15.53
CA ILE A 229 12.75 11.84 14.24
C ILE A 229 14.27 11.81 14.46
N CYS A 230 14.83 12.60 15.35
CA CYS A 230 16.27 12.57 15.67
C CYS A 230 16.68 11.19 16.22
N ASP A 231 15.90 10.62 17.14
CA ASP A 231 16.15 9.27 17.67
C ASP A 231 16.09 8.19 16.57
N PHE A 232 15.15 8.32 15.63
CA PHE A 232 15.03 7.42 14.47
C PHE A 232 16.26 7.52 13.55
N LEU A 233 16.75 8.73 13.26
CA LEU A 233 17.95 8.96 12.46
C LEU A 233 19.22 8.47 13.16
N ALA A 234 19.33 8.69 14.47
CA ALA A 234 20.43 8.20 15.28
C ALA A 234 20.51 6.65 15.30
N ALA A 235 19.37 5.97 15.34
CA ALA A 235 19.29 4.51 15.22
C ALA A 235 19.78 4.00 13.84
N ALA A 236 19.78 4.86 12.83
CA ALA A 236 20.31 4.60 11.49
C ALA A 236 21.76 5.07 11.29
N ASP A 237 22.49 5.33 12.38
CA ASP A 237 23.88 5.82 12.38
C ASP A 237 24.06 7.22 11.74
N ILE A 238 23.01 8.04 11.81
CA ILE A 238 23.06 9.43 11.33
C ILE A 238 23.15 10.35 12.54
N SER A 239 24.32 10.98 12.73
CA SER A 239 24.66 11.78 13.90
C SER A 239 24.08 13.22 13.84
N ILE A 240 22.76 13.32 13.70
CA ILE A 240 22.03 14.61 13.79
C ILE A 240 21.51 14.79 15.19
N THR A 241 21.91 15.85 15.87
CA THR A 241 21.54 16.13 17.27
C THR A 241 20.27 16.96 17.39
N ASN A 242 19.98 17.80 16.39
CA ASN A 242 18.76 18.60 16.33
C ASN A 242 18.40 18.93 14.88
N ILE A 243 17.11 19.10 14.61
CA ILE A 243 16.58 19.54 13.32
C ILE A 243 15.63 20.71 13.59
N GLU A 244 15.97 21.88 13.05
CA GLU A 244 15.10 23.06 13.09
C GLU A 244 14.45 23.27 11.72
N VAL A 245 13.16 23.61 11.73
CA VAL A 245 12.43 23.99 10.52
C VAL A 245 12.04 25.46 10.65
N VAL A 246 12.58 26.28 9.76
CA VAL A 246 12.28 27.71 9.66
C VAL A 246 11.43 27.93 8.42
N ILE A 247 10.22 28.47 8.59
CA ILE A 247 9.38 28.83 7.44
C ILE A 247 9.86 30.19 6.91
N ARG A 248 10.39 30.19 5.68
CA ARG A 248 10.76 31.42 4.98
C ARG A 248 9.67 31.81 3.99
N LYS A 249 9.34 33.09 3.98
CA LYS A 249 8.51 33.69 2.95
C LYS A 249 9.39 34.14 1.80
N MET A 250 9.17 33.53 0.64
CA MET A 250 9.88 33.89 -0.58
C MET A 250 8.93 34.49 -1.61
N PRO A 251 9.40 35.44 -2.44
CA PRO A 251 8.61 35.92 -3.57
C PRO A 251 8.32 34.74 -4.50
N GLY A 252 7.07 34.42 -4.70
CA GLY A 252 6.62 33.39 -5.62
C GLY A 252 5.56 33.91 -6.58
N GLN A 253 5.12 33.04 -7.47
CA GLN A 253 4.05 33.34 -8.40
C GLN A 253 2.95 32.30 -8.26
N THR A 254 1.72 32.71 -8.05
CA THR A 254 0.55 31.85 -8.16
C THR A 254 -0.12 32.03 -9.51
N ILE A 255 -0.34 30.92 -10.20
CA ILE A 255 -1.05 30.90 -11.48
C ILE A 255 -2.55 30.65 -11.17
N ARG A 256 -3.39 31.61 -11.48
CA ARG A 256 -4.83 31.45 -11.41
C ARG A 256 -5.39 31.20 -12.81
N PHE A 257 -6.08 30.09 -13.00
CA PHE A 257 -6.83 29.83 -14.22
C PHE A 257 -8.11 30.69 -14.19
N VAL A 258 -8.24 31.63 -15.09
CA VAL A 258 -9.41 32.54 -15.19
C VAL A 258 -10.47 31.94 -16.10
N ASP A 259 -10.05 31.28 -17.17
CA ASP A 259 -10.93 30.54 -18.07
C ASP A 259 -10.23 29.25 -18.52
N LEU A 260 -10.73 28.12 -18.05
CA LEU A 260 -10.23 26.79 -18.42
C LEU A 260 -10.49 26.45 -19.90
N ALA A 261 -11.55 26.99 -20.49
CA ALA A 261 -11.92 26.71 -21.87
C ALA A 261 -11.08 27.57 -22.86
N ALA A 262 -10.72 28.80 -22.46
CA ALA A 262 -9.90 29.70 -23.25
C ALA A 262 -8.39 29.59 -22.95
N GLY A 263 -8.00 28.79 -21.92
CA GLY A 263 -6.60 28.64 -21.52
C GLY A 263 -5.97 29.92 -20.95
N THR A 264 -6.80 30.87 -20.51
CA THR A 264 -6.31 32.14 -19.96
C THR A 264 -5.89 31.97 -18.50
N THR A 265 -4.63 32.34 -18.22
CA THR A 265 -4.03 32.29 -16.88
C THR A 265 -3.62 33.70 -16.46
N GLU A 266 -3.90 34.06 -15.23
CA GLU A 266 -3.33 35.25 -14.59
C GLU A 266 -2.24 34.80 -13.62
N VAL A 267 -1.09 35.46 -13.71
CA VAL A 267 0.04 35.25 -12.81
C VAL A 267 0.00 36.37 -11.76
N HIS A 268 -0.23 35.98 -10.51
CA HIS A 268 -0.17 36.91 -9.39
C HIS A 268 1.13 36.67 -8.60
N SER A 269 1.81 37.76 -8.24
CA SER A 269 2.89 37.70 -7.25
C SER A 269 2.27 37.31 -5.90
N ALA A 270 2.77 36.24 -5.31
CA ALA A 270 2.38 35.77 -4.00
C ALA A 270 3.62 35.50 -3.16
N GLU A 271 3.50 35.64 -1.83
CA GLU A 271 4.51 35.09 -0.95
C GLU A 271 4.25 33.57 -0.84
N VAL A 272 5.28 32.76 -1.15
CA VAL A 272 5.26 31.31 -0.98
C VAL A 272 6.05 31.00 0.29
N GLU A 273 5.44 30.22 1.17
CA GLU A 273 6.12 29.73 2.37
C GLU A 273 6.90 28.45 2.02
N GLU A 274 8.23 28.52 2.15
CA GLU A 274 9.12 27.38 1.95
C GLU A 274 9.77 26.97 3.27
N PRO A 275 9.76 25.68 3.62
CA PRO A 275 10.46 25.17 4.79
C PRO A 275 11.97 25.10 4.52
N GLU A 276 12.75 25.75 5.36
CA GLU A 276 14.20 25.62 5.42
C GLU A 276 14.57 24.71 6.60
N PHE A 277 15.34 23.67 6.32
CA PHE A 277 15.80 22.72 7.34
C PHE A 277 17.21 23.07 7.77
N ARG A 278 17.47 23.06 9.07
CA ARG A 278 18.79 23.26 9.68
C ARG A 278 19.14 22.06 10.54
N PHE A 279 20.17 21.35 10.15
CA PHE A 279 20.66 20.14 10.81
C PHE A 279 21.84 20.47 11.70
N SER A 280 21.71 20.23 12.98
CA SER A 280 22.82 20.39 13.92
C SER A 280 23.59 19.08 14.04
N HIS A 281 24.87 19.12 13.75
CA HIS A 281 25.81 18.02 13.98
C HIS A 281 26.76 18.41 15.09
N ALA A 282 27.05 17.48 16.00
CA ALA A 282 27.98 17.67 17.08
C ALA A 282 29.02 16.55 17.12
N THR A 283 30.28 16.92 17.34
CA THR A 283 31.40 16.03 17.57
C THR A 283 32.12 16.45 18.85
N GLU A 284 33.09 15.66 19.30
CA GLU A 284 33.95 16.05 20.42
C GLU A 284 34.73 17.34 20.19
N GLN A 285 34.93 17.73 18.91
CA GLN A 285 35.73 18.87 18.50
C GLN A 285 34.93 20.13 18.19
N GLY A 286 33.59 20.05 18.08
CA GLY A 286 32.76 21.19 17.80
C GLY A 286 31.36 20.84 17.28
N GLN A 287 30.60 21.88 16.99
CA GLN A 287 29.26 21.80 16.42
C GLN A 287 29.19 22.60 15.11
N ALA A 288 28.40 22.11 14.17
CA ALA A 288 28.09 22.80 12.91
C ALA A 288 26.63 22.62 12.53
N VAL A 289 26.10 23.60 11.78
CA VAL A 289 24.76 23.57 11.24
C VAL A 289 24.86 23.44 9.72
N PHE A 290 24.11 22.51 9.16
CA PHE A 290 24.07 22.21 7.73
C PHE A 290 22.66 22.43 7.20
N ASP A 291 22.58 22.78 5.92
CA ASP A 291 21.31 22.89 5.20
C ASP A 291 20.90 21.51 4.62
N LEU A 292 19.64 21.37 4.21
CA LEU A 292 19.12 20.13 3.60
C LEU A 292 19.96 19.68 2.38
N MET A 293 20.50 20.63 1.62
CA MET A 293 21.29 20.34 0.41
C MET A 293 22.70 19.82 0.73
N ASP A 294 23.20 20.09 1.93
CA ASP A 294 24.50 19.60 2.40
C ASP A 294 24.39 18.14 2.88
N GLU A 295 23.18 17.69 3.20
CA GLU A 295 22.94 16.31 3.62
C GLU A 295 22.96 15.34 2.44
N SER A 296 23.38 14.09 2.74
CA SER A 296 23.35 13.01 1.75
C SER A 296 21.93 12.69 1.26
N ASN A 297 21.79 12.15 0.04
CA ASN A 297 20.48 11.68 -0.44
C ASN A 297 19.86 10.63 0.50
N GLY A 298 20.69 9.75 1.09
CA GLY A 298 20.24 8.75 2.04
C GLY A 298 19.66 9.37 3.31
N THR A 299 20.35 10.38 3.88
CA THR A 299 19.89 11.14 5.05
C THR A 299 18.56 11.84 4.75
N ARG A 300 18.44 12.50 3.60
CA ARG A 300 17.21 13.17 3.17
C ARG A 300 16.04 12.20 3.01
N ASN A 301 16.26 11.08 2.33
CA ASN A 301 15.23 10.07 2.15
C ASN A 301 14.78 9.49 3.50
N LEU A 302 15.71 9.21 4.39
CA LEU A 302 15.40 8.68 5.72
C LEU A 302 14.65 9.69 6.60
N LEU A 303 15.01 10.98 6.53
CA LEU A 303 14.29 12.06 7.21
C LEU A 303 12.81 12.11 6.77
N PHE A 304 12.57 12.07 5.46
CA PHE A 304 11.20 12.15 4.94
C PHE A 304 10.41 10.85 5.13
N LEU A 305 11.09 9.71 5.29
CA LEU A 305 10.48 8.43 5.63
C LEU A 305 10.15 8.34 7.14
N ALA A 306 10.95 8.97 8.00
CA ALA A 306 10.81 8.88 9.46
C ALA A 306 9.41 9.30 9.93
N GLY A 307 8.93 10.47 9.50
CA GLY A 307 7.61 10.96 9.89
C GLY A 307 6.47 10.00 9.52
N PRO A 308 6.31 9.60 8.26
CA PRO A 308 5.34 8.58 7.86
C PRO A 308 5.44 7.28 8.65
N VAL A 309 6.64 6.71 8.83
CA VAL A 309 6.83 5.44 9.57
C VAL A 309 6.41 5.58 11.04
N LEU A 310 6.85 6.64 11.70
CA LEU A 310 6.48 6.91 13.10
C LEU A 310 4.96 7.11 13.25
N ASN A 311 4.34 7.87 12.32
CA ASN A 311 2.89 8.05 12.30
C ASN A 311 2.14 6.72 12.10
N ILE A 312 2.66 5.83 11.23
CA ILE A 312 2.08 4.51 10.98
C ILE A 312 2.14 3.64 12.23
N LEU A 313 3.27 3.60 12.92
CA LEU A 313 3.45 2.86 14.17
C LEU A 313 2.56 3.42 15.30
N GLU A 314 2.49 4.75 15.44
CA GLU A 314 1.70 5.42 16.47
C GLU A 314 0.18 5.22 16.26
N ASN A 315 -0.29 5.12 15.02
CA ASN A 315 -1.72 4.99 14.70
C ASN A 315 -2.16 3.58 14.27
N GLY A 316 -1.27 2.59 14.26
CA GLY A 316 -1.60 1.22 13.88
C GLY A 316 -2.08 1.07 12.44
N LEU A 317 -1.44 1.81 11.50
CA LEU A 317 -1.82 1.83 10.09
C LEU A 317 -1.13 0.70 9.31
N THR A 318 -1.58 0.47 8.08
CA THR A 318 -0.95 -0.48 7.15
C THR A 318 -0.13 0.31 6.12
N LEU A 319 1.19 0.12 6.14
CA LEU A 319 2.13 0.68 5.18
C LEU A 319 2.37 -0.31 4.04
N VAL A 320 2.24 0.16 2.81
CA VAL A 320 2.55 -0.61 1.59
C VAL A 320 3.59 0.15 0.79
N VAL A 321 4.73 -0.49 0.49
CA VAL A 321 5.85 0.14 -0.21
C VAL A 321 6.26 -0.70 -1.42
N ASP A 322 6.26 -0.10 -2.61
CA ASP A 322 6.83 -0.74 -3.80
C ASP A 322 8.33 -0.41 -3.88
N GLU A 323 9.17 -1.47 -4.03
CA GLU A 323 10.63 -1.36 -4.16
C GLU A 323 11.30 -0.57 -3.01
N ILE A 324 11.15 -1.03 -1.78
CA ILE A 324 11.67 -0.36 -0.57
C ILE A 324 13.20 -0.14 -0.59
N ASP A 325 13.92 -0.99 -1.31
CA ASP A 325 15.38 -0.98 -1.48
C ASP A 325 15.88 0.06 -2.49
N THR A 326 15.02 0.67 -3.30
CA THR A 326 15.44 1.68 -4.29
C THR A 326 16.07 2.91 -3.65
N SER A 327 15.67 3.25 -2.43
CA SER A 327 16.09 4.48 -1.73
C SER A 327 16.80 4.22 -0.40
N LEU A 328 16.89 2.98 0.07
CA LEU A 328 17.43 2.62 1.38
C LEU A 328 18.49 1.53 1.28
N HIS A 329 19.55 1.68 2.07
CA HIS A 329 20.55 0.63 2.23
C HIS A 329 19.91 -0.59 2.93
N THR A 330 20.31 -1.81 2.55
CA THR A 330 19.82 -3.09 3.11
C THR A 330 19.71 -3.10 4.63
N LEU A 331 20.71 -2.60 5.35
CA LEU A 331 20.70 -2.57 6.82
C LEU A 331 19.57 -1.69 7.35
N LEU A 332 19.27 -0.58 6.69
CA LEU A 332 18.15 0.31 7.05
C LEU A 332 16.80 -0.35 6.80
N VAL A 333 16.67 -1.11 5.70
CA VAL A 333 15.46 -1.89 5.43
C VAL A 333 15.26 -2.94 6.52
N ARG A 334 16.31 -3.64 6.96
CA ARG A 334 16.25 -4.59 8.07
C ARG A 334 15.77 -3.95 9.37
N GLU A 335 16.34 -2.81 9.74
CA GLU A 335 15.92 -2.09 10.95
C GLU A 335 14.49 -1.57 10.84
N LEU A 336 14.10 -1.05 9.68
CA LEU A 336 12.72 -0.64 9.42
C LEU A 336 11.74 -1.80 9.62
N VAL A 337 12.01 -2.97 9.06
CA VAL A 337 11.18 -4.18 9.23
C VAL A 337 11.12 -4.58 10.70
N ARG A 338 12.27 -4.54 11.42
CA ARG A 338 12.33 -4.87 12.86
C ARG A 338 11.45 -3.97 13.72
N LEU A 339 11.29 -2.69 13.39
CA LEU A 339 10.38 -1.79 14.13
C LEU A 339 8.94 -2.32 14.16
N PHE A 340 8.47 -2.91 13.06
CA PHE A 340 7.14 -3.51 13.01
C PHE A 340 7.05 -4.83 13.80
N HIS A 341 8.18 -5.48 14.05
CA HIS A 341 8.28 -6.74 14.79
C HIS A 341 8.58 -6.56 16.29
N GLN A 342 8.82 -5.33 16.75
CA GLN A 342 9.07 -5.03 18.18
C GLN A 342 7.77 -4.70 18.89
N PRO A 343 7.25 -5.55 19.81
CA PRO A 343 5.99 -5.29 20.51
C PRO A 343 5.98 -4.00 21.32
N GLU A 344 7.16 -3.57 21.81
CA GLU A 344 7.34 -2.34 22.59
C GLU A 344 7.22 -1.09 21.72
N VAL A 345 7.50 -1.19 20.42
CA VAL A 345 7.41 -0.10 19.44
C VAL A 345 6.07 -0.15 18.70
N ASN A 346 5.70 -1.34 18.20
CA ASN A 346 4.47 -1.56 17.44
C ASN A 346 3.28 -1.92 18.36
N THR A 347 2.99 -1.07 19.30
CA THR A 347 1.93 -1.28 20.31
C THR A 347 0.51 -1.21 19.75
N ASN A 348 0.32 -0.53 18.61
CA ASN A 348 -0.97 -0.29 18.00
C ASN A 348 -1.27 -1.20 16.79
N GLY A 349 -0.39 -2.17 16.52
CA GLY A 349 -0.62 -3.19 15.50
C GLY A 349 -0.50 -2.67 14.06
N ALA A 350 0.51 -1.85 13.80
CA ALA A 350 0.87 -1.44 12.45
C ALA A 350 1.36 -2.63 11.62
N GLN A 351 1.15 -2.57 10.30
CA GLN A 351 1.56 -3.62 9.36
C GLN A 351 2.39 -3.04 8.22
N LEU A 352 3.41 -3.79 7.76
CA LEU A 352 4.28 -3.42 6.65
C LEU A 352 4.18 -4.45 5.52
N ILE A 353 3.81 -4.01 4.33
CA ILE A 353 3.83 -4.83 3.11
C ILE A 353 4.79 -4.15 2.14
N PHE A 354 5.73 -4.89 1.58
CA PHE A 354 6.66 -4.28 0.66
C PHE A 354 7.18 -5.26 -0.40
N THR A 355 7.57 -4.71 -1.55
CA THR A 355 8.30 -5.43 -2.56
C THR A 355 9.78 -5.07 -2.46
N THR A 356 10.66 -6.00 -2.83
CA THR A 356 12.12 -5.79 -2.85
C THR A 356 12.80 -6.71 -3.84
N HIS A 357 13.99 -6.31 -4.28
CA HIS A 357 14.92 -7.13 -5.04
C HIS A 357 16.10 -7.62 -4.17
N ASP A 358 16.21 -7.12 -2.94
CA ASP A 358 17.30 -7.48 -2.03
C ASP A 358 17.10 -8.87 -1.41
N THR A 359 17.74 -9.87 -2.00
CA THR A 359 17.66 -11.26 -1.53
C THR A 359 18.36 -11.48 -0.19
N SER A 360 19.31 -10.60 0.20
CA SER A 360 20.05 -10.72 1.45
C SER A 360 19.16 -10.60 2.70
N LEU A 361 17.95 -10.06 2.56
CA LEU A 361 16.96 -10.04 3.63
C LEU A 361 16.43 -11.45 3.96
N LEU A 362 16.45 -12.39 3.00
CA LEU A 362 16.05 -13.79 3.19
C LEU A 362 17.05 -14.60 4.01
N ASP A 363 18.32 -14.15 4.07
CA ASP A 363 19.40 -14.80 4.80
C ASP A 363 19.43 -14.41 6.30
N ALA A 364 18.62 -13.45 6.70
CA ALA A 364 18.47 -13.05 8.10
C ALA A 364 17.45 -13.96 8.81
N PRO A 365 17.85 -14.92 9.65
CA PRO A 365 16.98 -16.00 10.15
C PRO A 365 15.85 -15.51 11.04
N ASP A 366 15.99 -14.34 11.67
CA ASP A 366 15.01 -13.78 12.59
C ASP A 366 14.22 -12.61 11.99
N LEU A 367 14.38 -12.36 10.69
CA LEU A 367 13.71 -11.21 10.05
C LEU A 367 12.31 -11.56 9.55
N PHE A 368 12.10 -12.78 9.08
CA PHE A 368 10.80 -13.20 8.55
C PHE A 368 10.41 -14.61 8.99
N ARG A 369 9.13 -14.79 9.19
CA ARG A 369 8.46 -16.09 9.19
C ARG A 369 8.25 -16.54 7.73
N ARG A 370 8.07 -17.83 7.51
CA ARG A 370 7.82 -18.36 6.14
C ARG A 370 6.54 -17.86 5.53
N ASP A 371 5.51 -17.62 6.34
CA ASP A 371 4.22 -17.08 5.91
C ASP A 371 4.24 -15.57 5.64
N GLN A 372 5.35 -14.88 5.98
CA GLN A 372 5.58 -13.48 5.62
C GLN A 372 6.26 -13.31 4.25
N VAL A 373 6.84 -14.37 3.68
CA VAL A 373 7.60 -14.29 2.43
C VAL A 373 6.75 -14.79 1.26
N TRP A 374 6.63 -13.95 0.24
CA TRP A 374 5.84 -14.19 -0.95
C TRP A 374 6.70 -14.10 -2.20
N PHE A 375 6.38 -14.92 -3.21
CA PHE A 375 7.01 -14.90 -4.51
C PHE A 375 5.98 -14.63 -5.58
N VAL A 376 6.35 -13.79 -6.56
CA VAL A 376 5.55 -13.51 -7.75
C VAL A 376 6.31 -14.02 -8.96
N GLU A 377 5.66 -14.89 -9.74
CA GLU A 377 6.20 -15.40 -10.98
C GLU A 377 5.17 -15.29 -12.12
N LYS A 378 5.64 -15.34 -13.35
CA LYS A 378 4.79 -15.41 -14.53
C LYS A 378 4.77 -16.82 -15.09
N ASP A 379 3.58 -17.26 -15.47
CA ASP A 379 3.39 -18.45 -16.25
C ASP A 379 3.77 -18.25 -17.73
N ARG A 380 3.57 -19.28 -18.55
CA ARG A 380 3.85 -19.24 -20.00
C ARG A 380 2.95 -18.25 -20.74
N ASP A 381 1.77 -17.96 -20.21
CA ASP A 381 0.81 -17.01 -20.77
C ASP A 381 1.06 -15.59 -20.27
N GLN A 382 2.18 -15.34 -19.55
CA GLN A 382 2.54 -14.07 -18.94
C GLN A 382 1.58 -13.62 -17.82
N ALA A 383 0.76 -14.52 -17.30
CA ALA A 383 -0.06 -14.25 -16.12
C ALA A 383 0.78 -14.40 -14.85
N SER A 384 0.62 -13.45 -13.94
CA SER A 384 1.34 -13.42 -12.66
C SER A 384 0.61 -14.24 -11.61
N THR A 385 1.36 -15.04 -10.86
CA THR A 385 0.88 -15.86 -9.74
C THR A 385 1.63 -15.49 -8.49
N LEU A 386 0.92 -15.35 -7.36
CA LEU A 386 1.45 -15.06 -6.04
C LEU A 386 1.44 -16.32 -5.19
N VAL A 387 2.61 -16.73 -4.66
CA VAL A 387 2.77 -17.95 -3.87
C VAL A 387 3.55 -17.64 -2.60
N THR A 388 3.13 -18.16 -1.44
CA THR A 388 3.87 -18.00 -0.19
C THR A 388 4.97 -19.04 -0.03
N LEU A 389 6.10 -18.67 0.59
CA LEU A 389 7.18 -19.61 0.94
C LEU A 389 6.68 -20.79 1.79
N SER A 390 5.63 -20.60 2.58
CA SER A 390 5.01 -21.65 3.39
C SER A 390 4.52 -22.84 2.57
N GLU A 391 4.09 -22.63 1.32
CA GLU A 391 3.58 -23.68 0.42
C GLU A 391 4.68 -24.63 -0.02
N PHE A 392 5.93 -24.15 -0.11
CA PHE A 392 7.10 -24.98 -0.46
C PHE A 392 7.61 -25.83 0.71
N SER A 393 7.10 -25.61 1.92
CA SER A 393 7.47 -26.36 3.13
C SER A 393 8.99 -26.53 3.32
N PRO A 394 9.81 -25.47 3.27
CA PRO A 394 11.27 -25.57 3.39
C PRO A 394 11.67 -26.15 4.74
N ARG A 395 12.81 -26.83 4.82
CA ARG A 395 13.33 -27.39 6.08
C ARG A 395 13.70 -26.28 7.08
N LYS A 396 13.67 -26.59 8.39
CA LYS A 396 13.87 -25.59 9.46
C LYS A 396 15.17 -24.78 9.34
N ASN A 397 16.24 -25.39 8.84
CA ASN A 397 17.57 -24.76 8.69
C ASN A 397 17.95 -24.59 7.20
N GLU A 398 16.99 -24.49 6.32
CA GLU A 398 17.26 -24.28 4.90
C GLU A 398 17.69 -22.85 4.64
N ALA A 399 18.78 -22.66 3.88
CA ALA A 399 19.23 -21.35 3.41
C ALA A 399 18.26 -20.86 2.33
N ILE A 400 17.30 -20.01 2.74
CA ILE A 400 16.19 -19.57 1.89
C ILE A 400 16.69 -18.73 0.71
N GLU A 401 17.62 -17.81 0.95
CA GLU A 401 18.25 -17.02 -0.12
C GLU A 401 18.87 -17.93 -1.18
N ARG A 402 19.67 -18.90 -0.78
CA ARG A 402 20.30 -19.84 -1.71
C ARG A 402 19.26 -20.66 -2.49
N GLY A 403 18.21 -21.13 -1.80
CA GLY A 403 17.12 -21.86 -2.45
C GLY A 403 16.40 -21.00 -3.49
N TYR A 404 16.14 -19.72 -3.17
CA TYR A 404 15.56 -18.75 -4.08
C TYR A 404 16.48 -18.52 -5.29
N LEU A 405 17.75 -18.19 -5.10
CA LEU A 405 18.73 -17.97 -6.17
C LEU A 405 18.97 -19.20 -7.07
N GLN A 406 18.65 -20.40 -6.59
CA GLN A 406 18.66 -21.64 -7.36
C GLN A 406 17.32 -21.94 -8.11
N GLY A 407 16.32 -21.04 -8.00
CA GLY A 407 15.02 -21.20 -8.66
C GLY A 407 14.06 -22.16 -7.96
N ARG A 408 14.34 -22.61 -6.73
CA ARG A 408 13.52 -23.59 -6.01
C ARG A 408 12.11 -23.09 -5.69
N TYR A 409 11.96 -21.79 -5.47
CA TYR A 409 10.69 -21.15 -5.09
C TYR A 409 10.07 -20.33 -6.21
N GLY A 410 10.57 -20.46 -7.44
CA GLY A 410 10.15 -19.62 -8.56
C GLY A 410 10.63 -18.17 -8.46
N GLY A 411 10.01 -17.29 -9.23
CA GLY A 411 10.26 -15.84 -9.13
C GLY A 411 11.60 -15.34 -9.65
N LEU A 412 12.43 -16.19 -10.26
CA LEU A 412 13.70 -15.80 -10.87
C LEU A 412 13.56 -15.42 -12.34
N PRO A 413 14.40 -14.48 -12.82
CA PRO A 413 14.49 -14.21 -14.26
C PRO A 413 15.15 -15.39 -14.98
N PHE A 414 14.59 -15.80 -16.11
CA PHE A 414 15.26 -16.70 -17.05
C PHE A 414 16.31 -15.88 -17.81
N LEU A 415 17.58 -15.99 -17.40
CA LEU A 415 18.68 -15.33 -18.08
C LEU A 415 19.21 -16.25 -19.16
N ASP A 416 19.11 -15.83 -20.44
CA ASP A 416 19.90 -16.41 -21.52
C ASP A 416 21.35 -15.94 -21.38
N HIS A 417 22.28 -16.84 -21.24
CA HIS A 417 23.71 -16.55 -21.10
C HIS A 417 24.29 -15.74 -22.27
N ASN A 418 23.64 -15.74 -23.41
CA ASN A 418 24.08 -15.01 -24.61
C ASN A 418 23.42 -13.63 -24.76
N LEU A 419 22.47 -13.26 -23.87
CA LEU A 419 21.70 -12.00 -23.93
C LEU A 419 21.17 -11.67 -25.35
N GLY A 420 20.99 -12.67 -26.21
CA GLY A 420 20.53 -12.48 -27.61
C GLY A 420 21.55 -11.75 -28.51
N LEU A 421 22.78 -11.52 -28.05
CA LEU A 421 23.85 -10.94 -28.84
C LEU A 421 24.51 -12.07 -29.64
N SER A 422 24.00 -12.33 -30.85
CA SER A 422 24.67 -13.21 -31.79
C SER A 422 25.98 -12.61 -32.26
N THR A 423 27.09 -13.34 -32.12
CA THR A 423 28.40 -12.98 -32.68
C THR A 423 28.48 -13.22 -34.20
N ASP A 424 27.36 -13.25 -34.91
CA ASP A 424 27.32 -13.38 -36.36
C ASP A 424 27.61 -12.02 -37.02
N GLY A 425 28.89 -11.69 -37.08
CA GLY A 425 29.38 -10.45 -37.70
C GLY A 425 30.87 -10.45 -38.04
N ALA A 426 31.49 -11.64 -38.13
CA ALA A 426 32.89 -11.75 -38.58
C ALA A 426 33.05 -12.91 -39.56
N ARG A 427 32.71 -12.68 -40.83
CA ARG A 427 33.32 -13.28 -42.01
C ARG A 427 33.33 -12.29 -43.15
#